data_4c745c596ca995ae8c5c9aeba0c9b30a
#
_entry.id   4c745c596ca995ae8c5c9aeba0c9b30a
#
_cell.length_a   1.000
_cell.length_b   1.000
_cell.length_c   1.000
_cell.angle_alpha   90.00
_cell.angle_beta   90.00
_cell.angle_gamma   90.00
#
_symmetry.space_group_name_H-M   'P 1'
#
loop_
_entity.id
_entity.type
_entity.pdbx_description
1 polymer ?
#
loop_
_entity_poly.entity_id
_entity_poly.type
_entity_poly.pdbx_seq_one_letter_code
_entity_poly.pdbx_strand_id
1 'polypeptide(L)'
;MAGKGSCRLNSIGFGTWAWGNEFVWGYDPNRDDGRLAATFRQALSSGLNLIDTADSYGTGRLNGRSESLLGGFIEALPASRRSQLVVATKLAPFPWRQGRRGLDRAFNASQKRLGGYLKRVQLHWSTARYAPWQEAALLDGLADLV
;
A
#
# COMPACT_ATOMS: atom_id res chain seq x y z
N MET A 1 20.99 23.00 8.16
CA MET A 1 20.25 21.87 8.79
C MET A 1 18.79 22.00 8.40
N ALA A 2 18.34 21.25 7.40
CA ALA A 2 16.92 21.24 7.00
C ALA A 2 16.16 20.41 8.03
N GLY A 3 15.25 21.06 8.77
CA GLY A 3 14.40 20.40 9.74
C GLY A 3 13.56 19.30 9.06
N LYS A 4 13.67 18.08 9.55
CA LYS A 4 12.73 16.99 9.19
C LYS A 4 11.35 17.43 9.65
N GLY A 5 10.57 18.02 8.74
CA GLY A 5 9.18 18.35 8.99
C GLY A 5 8.47 17.07 9.39
N SER A 6 8.06 16.93 10.65
CA SER A 6 7.26 15.81 11.10
C SER A 6 5.91 15.89 10.38
N CYS A 7 5.66 14.95 9.48
CA CYS A 7 4.36 14.81 8.86
C CYS A 7 3.36 14.44 9.97
N ARG A 8 2.47 15.37 10.33
CA ARG A 8 1.40 15.10 11.30
C ARG A 8 0.43 14.10 10.66
N LEU A 9 0.31 12.94 11.27
CA LEU A 9 -0.73 11.97 10.94
C LEU A 9 -2.08 12.52 11.40
N ASN A 10 -3.05 12.51 10.49
CA ASN A 10 -4.44 12.70 10.88
C ASN A 10 -4.92 11.46 11.66
N SER A 11 -5.90 11.66 12.54
CA SER A 11 -6.48 10.58 13.34
C SER A 11 -7.26 9.58 12.49
N ILE A 12 -7.62 9.95 11.26
CA ILE A 12 -8.41 9.15 10.32
C ILE A 12 -7.62 9.02 9.02
N GLY A 13 -7.58 7.81 8.49
CA GLY A 13 -7.10 7.48 7.16
C GLY A 13 -8.17 6.84 6.32
N PHE A 14 -7.87 6.52 5.07
CA PHE A 14 -8.75 5.74 4.21
C PHE A 14 -8.04 4.52 3.62
N GLY A 15 -8.82 3.46 3.41
CA GLY A 15 -8.35 2.20 2.83
C GLY A 15 -8.72 2.09 1.35
N THR A 16 -7.94 1.30 0.63
CA THR A 16 -8.09 1.12 -0.83
C THR A 16 -8.44 -0.33 -1.21
N TRP A 17 -8.98 -1.11 -0.31
CA TRP A 17 -9.27 -2.53 -0.55
C TRP A 17 -10.20 -2.78 -1.75
N ALA A 18 -11.15 -1.89 -1.99
CA ALA A 18 -12.05 -2.00 -3.13
C ALA A 18 -11.37 -1.71 -4.48
N TRP A 19 -10.21 -1.05 -4.50
CA TRP A 19 -9.58 -0.59 -5.72
C TRP A 19 -8.92 -1.74 -6.48
N GLY A 20 -9.35 -1.96 -7.71
CA GLY A 20 -8.87 -3.05 -8.53
C GLY A 20 -9.49 -4.42 -8.25
N ASN A 21 -10.52 -4.50 -7.42
CA ASN A 21 -11.18 -5.76 -7.07
C ASN A 21 -12.46 -5.97 -7.90
N GLU A 22 -12.33 -6.76 -8.97
CA GLU A 22 -13.45 -7.10 -9.88
C GLU A 22 -14.49 -7.99 -9.22
N PHE A 23 -14.05 -9.02 -8.45
CA PHE A 23 -14.95 -10.07 -7.97
C PHE A 23 -15.89 -9.59 -6.86
N VAL A 24 -15.38 -8.79 -5.93
CA VAL A 24 -16.18 -8.33 -4.79
C VAL A 24 -16.89 -7.00 -5.09
N TRP A 25 -16.21 -6.12 -5.80
CA TRP A 25 -16.65 -4.73 -5.98
C TRP A 25 -17.01 -4.38 -7.43
N GLY A 26 -16.90 -5.33 -8.35
CA GLY A 26 -17.24 -5.11 -9.75
C GLY A 26 -16.37 -4.03 -10.42
N TYR A 27 -15.11 -3.90 -10.00
CA TYR A 27 -14.21 -2.90 -10.54
C TYR A 27 -13.97 -3.12 -12.03
N ASP A 28 -14.08 -2.03 -12.80
CA ASP A 28 -13.77 -1.96 -14.23
C ASP A 28 -12.81 -0.78 -14.47
N PRO A 29 -11.59 -1.03 -14.98
CA PRO A 29 -10.61 0.03 -15.23
C PRO A 29 -11.14 1.19 -16.09
N ASN A 30 -11.92 0.88 -17.12
CA ASN A 30 -12.46 1.88 -18.04
C ASN A 30 -13.50 2.80 -17.40
N ARG A 31 -14.23 2.28 -16.42
CA ARG A 31 -15.28 3.02 -15.72
C ARG A 31 -14.78 3.67 -14.44
N ASP A 32 -13.92 2.98 -13.69
CA ASP A 32 -13.69 3.30 -12.28
C ASP A 32 -12.38 4.04 -12.01
N ASP A 33 -11.34 3.93 -12.85
CA ASP A 33 -10.05 4.61 -12.61
C ASP A 33 -10.21 6.13 -12.43
N GLY A 34 -11.01 6.76 -13.29
CA GLY A 34 -11.29 8.20 -13.18
C GLY A 34 -12.07 8.57 -11.91
N ARG A 35 -13.02 7.71 -11.49
CA ARG A 35 -13.81 7.90 -10.26
C ARG A 35 -12.94 7.75 -9.02
N LEU A 36 -12.05 6.75 -9.00
CA LEU A 36 -11.11 6.52 -7.90
C LEU A 36 -10.11 7.67 -7.79
N ALA A 37 -9.62 8.19 -8.91
CA ALA A 37 -8.77 9.38 -8.91
C ALA A 37 -9.49 10.62 -8.35
N ALA A 38 -10.78 10.80 -8.65
CA ALA A 38 -11.59 11.88 -8.09
C ALA A 38 -11.81 11.69 -6.58
N THR A 39 -12.13 10.47 -6.14
CA THR A 39 -12.29 10.10 -4.73
C THR A 39 -10.99 10.36 -3.95
N PHE A 40 -9.84 9.96 -4.51
CA PHE A 40 -8.53 10.22 -3.91
C PHE A 40 -8.30 11.72 -3.70
N ARG A 41 -8.52 12.55 -4.73
CA ARG A 41 -8.37 14.00 -4.62
C ARG A 41 -9.33 14.60 -3.59
N GLN A 42 -10.57 14.12 -3.55
CA GLN A 42 -11.55 14.58 -2.56
C GLN A 42 -11.12 14.23 -1.13
N ALA A 43 -10.62 13.02 -0.89
CA ALA A 43 -10.11 12.62 0.42
C ALA A 43 -8.96 13.54 0.87
N LEU A 44 -8.03 13.84 -0.02
CA LEU A 44 -6.93 14.78 0.29
C LEU A 44 -7.41 16.21 0.52
N SER A 45 -8.41 16.68 -0.20
CA SER A 45 -8.98 18.03 0.01
C SER A 45 -9.71 18.13 1.35
N SER A 46 -10.23 17.02 1.86
CA SER A 46 -10.82 16.91 3.19
C SER A 46 -9.79 16.76 4.32
N GLY A 47 -8.50 16.85 3.99
CA GLY A 47 -7.40 16.83 4.95
C GLY A 47 -6.89 15.42 5.27
N LEU A 48 -7.40 14.34 4.68
CA LEU A 48 -6.90 12.99 4.91
C LEU A 48 -5.52 12.84 4.26
N ASN A 49 -4.54 12.35 5.01
CA ASN A 49 -3.18 12.14 4.51
C ASN A 49 -2.62 10.75 4.80
N LEU A 50 -3.33 9.93 5.59
CA LEU A 50 -2.99 8.53 5.84
C LEU A 50 -3.77 7.64 4.88
N ILE A 51 -3.04 6.84 4.10
CA ILE A 51 -3.61 5.96 3.08
C ILE A 51 -3.14 4.53 3.35
N ASP A 52 -4.09 3.62 3.48
CA ASP A 52 -3.83 2.21 3.75
C ASP A 52 -4.16 1.36 2.52
N THR A 53 -3.19 0.61 2.05
CA THR A 53 -3.30 -0.31 0.91
C THR A 53 -2.71 -1.67 1.24
N ALA A 54 -2.61 -2.57 0.26
CA ALA A 54 -1.90 -3.83 0.37
C ALA A 54 -1.41 -4.32 -1.01
N ASP A 55 -0.33 -5.10 -0.99
CA ASP A 55 0.24 -5.70 -2.17
C ASP A 55 -0.67 -6.72 -2.87
N SER A 56 -1.59 -7.30 -2.11
CA SER A 56 -2.58 -8.28 -2.56
C SER A 56 -3.92 -7.67 -2.99
N TYR A 57 -4.09 -6.34 -2.89
CA TYR A 57 -5.32 -5.70 -3.30
C TYR A 57 -5.44 -5.61 -4.83
N GLY A 58 -6.59 -6.05 -5.32
CA GLY A 58 -6.87 -6.35 -6.70
C GLY A 58 -7.24 -7.83 -6.86
N THR A 59 -7.55 -8.28 -8.08
CA THR A 59 -7.97 -9.66 -8.34
C THR A 59 -7.33 -10.21 -9.62
N GLY A 60 -6.95 -11.48 -9.62
CA GLY A 60 -6.41 -12.16 -10.78
C GLY A 60 -5.24 -11.40 -11.42
N ARG A 61 -5.41 -10.99 -12.68
CA ARG A 61 -4.40 -10.19 -13.41
C ARG A 61 -4.22 -8.78 -12.85
N LEU A 62 -5.16 -8.30 -12.05
CA LEU A 62 -5.13 -6.99 -11.39
C LEU A 62 -4.56 -7.04 -9.97
N ASN A 63 -3.92 -8.14 -9.58
CA ASN A 63 -3.24 -8.24 -8.28
C ASN A 63 -2.19 -7.12 -8.13
N GLY A 64 -2.25 -6.36 -7.03
CA GLY A 64 -1.44 -5.15 -6.84
C GLY A 64 -1.97 -3.90 -7.57
N ARG A 65 -3.16 -3.98 -8.21
CA ARG A 65 -3.75 -2.85 -8.93
C ARG A 65 -4.02 -1.66 -8.03
N SER A 66 -4.45 -1.89 -6.79
CA SER A 66 -4.67 -0.84 -5.80
C SER A 66 -3.42 0.03 -5.58
N GLU A 67 -2.26 -0.60 -5.36
CA GLU A 67 -1.00 0.11 -5.21
C GLU A 67 -0.59 0.86 -6.49
N SER A 68 -0.81 0.25 -7.66
CA SER A 68 -0.47 0.88 -8.95
C SER A 68 -1.31 2.11 -9.23
N LEU A 69 -2.62 2.05 -8.94
CA LEU A 69 -3.52 3.20 -9.03
C LEU A 69 -3.10 4.31 -8.08
N LEU A 70 -2.86 3.95 -6.82
CA LEU A 70 -2.44 4.89 -5.79
C LEU A 70 -1.12 5.57 -6.15
N GLY A 71 -0.13 4.82 -6.62
CA GLY A 71 1.15 5.35 -7.07
C GLY A 71 0.99 6.37 -8.20
N GLY A 72 0.19 6.05 -9.21
CA GLY A 72 -0.12 6.98 -10.32
C GLY A 72 -0.86 8.23 -9.86
N PHE A 73 -1.81 8.10 -8.93
CA PHE A 73 -2.53 9.26 -8.39
C PHE A 73 -1.64 10.17 -7.56
N ILE A 74 -0.70 9.60 -6.79
CA ILE A 74 0.27 10.37 -6.01
C ILE A 74 1.25 11.07 -6.94
N GLU A 75 1.74 10.40 -7.98
CA GLU A 75 2.68 10.99 -8.95
C GLU A 75 2.09 12.23 -9.63
N ALA A 76 0.78 12.23 -9.89
CA ALA A 76 0.07 13.37 -10.49
C ALA A 76 -0.09 14.58 -9.55
N LEU A 77 0.26 14.46 -8.26
CA LEU A 77 0.18 15.56 -7.30
C LEU A 77 1.42 16.46 -7.35
N PRO A 78 1.30 17.75 -6.96
CA PRO A 78 2.44 18.62 -6.70
C PRO A 78 3.35 18.04 -5.60
N ALA A 79 4.67 18.25 -5.70
CA ALA A 79 5.66 17.73 -4.75
C ALA A 79 5.36 18.11 -3.28
N SER A 80 4.86 19.34 -3.06
CA SER A 80 4.46 19.83 -1.73
C SER A 80 3.33 19.02 -1.10
N ARG A 81 2.43 18.47 -1.91
CA ARG A 81 1.34 17.60 -1.44
C ARG A 81 1.83 16.18 -1.22
N ARG A 82 2.65 15.66 -2.13
CA ARG A 82 3.23 14.31 -2.02
C ARG A 82 3.99 14.11 -0.71
N SER A 83 4.79 15.09 -0.29
CA SER A 83 5.57 15.04 0.94
C SER A 83 4.74 14.93 2.22
N GLN A 84 3.47 15.34 2.19
CA GLN A 84 2.56 15.30 3.32
C GLN A 84 1.84 13.96 3.48
N LEU A 85 1.93 13.07 2.48
CA LEU A 85 1.23 11.81 2.50
C LEU A 85 1.98 10.76 3.32
N VAL A 86 1.23 9.92 4.01
CA VAL A 86 1.71 8.72 4.67
C VAL A 86 1.02 7.52 4.03
N VAL A 87 1.75 6.84 3.16
CA VAL A 87 1.28 5.62 2.50
C VAL A 87 1.75 4.41 3.29
N ALA A 88 0.81 3.61 3.74
CA ALA A 88 1.02 2.34 4.39
C ALA A 88 0.59 1.19 3.47
N THR A 89 1.41 0.17 3.33
CA THR A 89 1.03 -1.07 2.65
C THR A 89 1.18 -2.28 3.56
N LYS A 90 0.55 -3.38 3.18
CA LYS A 90 0.66 -4.67 3.84
C LYS A 90 1.22 -5.69 2.87
N LEU A 91 2.16 -6.50 3.35
CA LEU A 91 2.71 -7.62 2.59
C LEU A 91 2.01 -8.91 3.02
N ALA A 92 1.32 -9.56 2.10
CA ALA A 92 0.60 -10.79 2.37
C ALA A 92 1.58 -11.95 2.57
N PRO A 93 1.47 -12.74 3.66
CA PRO A 93 2.34 -13.88 3.92
C PRO A 93 1.89 -15.11 3.13
N PHE A 94 1.90 -15.02 1.80
CA PHE A 94 1.55 -16.16 0.96
C PHE A 94 2.53 -17.33 1.15
N PRO A 95 2.10 -18.58 0.99
CA PRO A 95 2.95 -19.77 1.23
C PRO A 95 4.24 -19.80 0.40
N TRP A 96 4.26 -19.18 -0.77
CA TRP A 96 5.44 -19.07 -1.62
C TRP A 96 6.40 -17.93 -1.24
N ARG A 97 6.03 -17.05 -0.31
CA ARG A 97 6.88 -15.99 0.24
C ARG A 97 7.62 -16.52 1.45
N GLN A 98 8.66 -17.28 1.19
CA GLN A 98 9.44 -17.89 2.26
C GLN A 98 10.66 -17.04 2.61
N GLY A 99 10.85 -16.85 3.92
CA GLY A 99 11.98 -16.14 4.49
C GLY A 99 12.13 -14.69 4.01
N ARG A 100 13.24 -14.10 4.39
CA ARG A 100 13.59 -12.72 4.07
C ARG A 100 13.50 -12.39 2.57
N ARG A 101 14.08 -13.23 1.71
CA ARG A 101 14.09 -12.98 0.25
C ARG A 101 12.69 -12.90 -0.36
N GLY A 102 11.73 -13.65 0.19
CA GLY A 102 10.34 -13.59 -0.27
C GLY A 102 9.69 -12.26 0.09
N LEU A 103 9.96 -11.75 1.29
CA LEU A 103 9.50 -10.47 1.76
C LEU A 103 10.14 -9.30 1.02
N ASP A 104 11.47 -9.32 0.83
CA ASP A 104 12.21 -8.29 0.09
C ASP A 104 11.68 -8.11 -1.34
N ARG A 105 11.41 -9.22 -2.04
CA ARG A 105 10.80 -9.16 -3.38
C ARG A 105 9.41 -8.53 -3.36
N ALA A 106 8.59 -8.87 -2.37
CA ALA A 106 7.27 -8.30 -2.22
C ALA A 106 7.35 -6.80 -1.90
N PHE A 107 8.22 -6.40 -0.98
CA PHE A 107 8.49 -5.01 -0.63
C PHE A 107 8.94 -4.19 -1.84
N ASN A 108 9.95 -4.67 -2.56
CA ASN A 108 10.46 -3.97 -3.74
C ASN A 108 9.40 -3.84 -4.85
N ALA A 109 8.54 -4.85 -5.01
CA ALA A 109 7.41 -4.78 -5.94
C ALA A 109 6.39 -3.73 -5.51
N SER A 110 6.07 -3.63 -4.22
CA SER A 110 5.20 -2.59 -3.67
C SER A 110 5.80 -1.20 -3.80
N GLN A 111 7.09 -1.04 -3.49
CA GLN A 111 7.81 0.22 -3.69
C GLN A 111 7.74 0.69 -5.14
N LYS A 112 7.93 -0.22 -6.10
CA LYS A 112 7.83 0.10 -7.52
C LYS A 112 6.41 0.55 -7.91
N ARG A 113 5.37 -0.19 -7.48
CA ARG A 113 3.98 0.16 -7.79
C ARG A 113 3.56 1.50 -7.17
N LEU A 114 4.06 1.79 -5.97
CA LEU A 114 3.78 3.03 -5.24
C LEU A 114 4.72 4.20 -5.62
N GLY A 115 5.57 4.04 -6.64
CA GLY A 115 6.46 5.12 -7.09
C GLY A 115 7.46 5.61 -6.04
N GLY A 116 7.82 4.76 -5.07
CA GLY A 116 8.73 5.12 -3.97
C GLY A 116 8.07 5.92 -2.83
N TYR A 117 6.75 6.12 -2.85
CA TYR A 117 6.03 6.90 -1.84
C TYR A 117 5.66 6.12 -0.57
N LEU A 118 6.07 4.87 -0.47
CA LEU A 118 5.82 4.02 0.69
C LEU A 118 6.54 4.55 1.94
N LYS A 119 5.79 4.70 3.04
CA LYS A 119 6.28 5.19 4.33
C LYS A 119 6.15 4.16 5.45
N ARG A 120 5.21 3.22 5.33
CA ARG A 120 4.96 2.19 6.34
C ARG A 120 4.68 0.86 5.67
N VAL A 121 5.19 -0.20 6.27
CA VAL A 121 4.95 -1.56 5.83
C VAL A 121 4.50 -2.42 7.01
N GLN A 122 3.61 -3.35 6.77
CA GLN A 122 3.05 -4.23 7.79
C GLN A 122 2.94 -5.64 7.23
N LEU A 123 2.93 -6.65 8.10
CA LEU A 123 2.48 -7.98 7.74
C LEU A 123 0.95 -7.96 7.61
N HIS A 124 0.40 -8.51 6.52
CA HIS A 124 -1.04 -8.39 6.24
C HIS A 124 -1.90 -9.19 7.22
N TRP A 125 -1.43 -10.37 7.62
CA TRP A 125 -2.02 -11.20 8.68
C TRP A 125 -0.97 -12.11 9.29
N SER A 126 -1.25 -12.59 10.50
CA SER A 126 -0.38 -13.54 11.21
C SER A 126 -0.50 -14.93 10.61
N THR A 127 0.61 -15.64 10.49
CA THR A 127 0.67 -17.04 10.12
C THR A 127 0.87 -17.96 11.34
N ALA A 128 0.94 -17.42 12.56
CA ALA A 128 1.27 -18.15 13.79
C ALA A 128 0.44 -19.41 14.02
N ARG A 129 -0.82 -19.42 13.58
CA ARG A 129 -1.72 -20.56 13.78
C ARG A 129 -1.53 -21.72 12.80
N TYR A 130 -0.95 -21.46 11.61
CA TYR A 130 -0.85 -22.49 10.56
C TYR A 130 0.56 -22.63 9.96
N ALA A 131 1.42 -21.64 10.10
CA ALA A 131 2.81 -21.66 9.64
C ALA A 131 3.72 -20.79 10.54
N PRO A 132 3.85 -21.14 11.84
CA PRO A 132 4.61 -20.32 12.79
C PRO A 132 6.08 -20.16 12.40
N TRP A 133 6.67 -21.16 11.75
CA TRP A 133 8.04 -21.09 11.22
C TRP A 133 8.22 -20.02 10.13
N GLN A 134 7.17 -19.74 9.36
CA GLN A 134 7.20 -18.68 8.34
C GLN A 134 7.12 -17.30 8.99
N GLU A 135 6.30 -17.15 10.01
CA GLU A 135 6.03 -15.86 10.64
C GLU A 135 7.27 -15.21 11.24
N ALA A 136 8.05 -15.96 12.01
CA ALA A 136 9.28 -15.44 12.60
C ALA A 136 10.22 -14.86 11.53
N ALA A 137 10.47 -15.60 10.46
CA ALA A 137 11.33 -15.15 9.37
C ALA A 137 10.78 -13.94 8.59
N LEU A 138 9.44 -13.81 8.50
CA LEU A 138 8.80 -12.65 7.88
C LEU A 138 8.86 -11.41 8.78
N LEU A 139 8.68 -11.57 10.09
CA LEU A 139 8.79 -10.47 11.05
C LEU A 139 10.22 -9.97 11.16
N ASP A 140 11.21 -10.86 11.18
CA ASP A 140 12.63 -10.49 11.14
C ASP A 140 12.95 -9.72 9.86
N GLY A 141 12.49 -10.22 8.70
CA GLY A 141 12.63 -9.52 7.42
C GLY A 141 11.95 -8.15 7.42
N LEU A 142 10.81 -8.01 8.08
CA LEU A 142 10.10 -6.72 8.19
C LEU A 142 10.87 -5.74 9.08
N ALA A 143 11.47 -6.20 10.17
CA ALA A 143 12.29 -5.39 11.06
C ALA A 143 13.54 -4.86 10.36
N ASP A 144 14.10 -5.61 9.41
CA ASP A 144 15.27 -5.19 8.63
C ASP A 144 14.95 -4.13 7.55
N LEU A 145 13.67 -3.88 7.25
CA LEU A 145 13.25 -2.84 6.29
C LEU A 145 13.12 -1.44 6.94
N VAL A 146 13.30 -1.33 8.24
CA VAL A 146 13.24 -0.11 9.03
C VAL A 146 14.65 0.41 9.26
#